data_f2e1829064736fe8890dab2fefc57489
#
_entry.id   f2e1829064736fe8890dab2fefc57489
#
_cell.length_a   1.000
_cell.length_b   1.000
_cell.length_c   1.000
_cell.angle_alpha   90.00
_cell.angle_beta   90.00
_cell.angle_gamma   90.00
#
_symmetry.space_group_name_H-M   'P 1'
#
loop_
_entity.id
_entity.type
_entity.pdbx_description
1 polymer ?
#
loop_
_entity_poly.entity_id
_entity_poly.type
_entity_poly.pdbx_seq_one_letter_code
_entity_poly.pdbx_strand_id
1 'polypeptide(L)'
;MTELRKEISSVFNMTRFLCNSLEHSLEKAFTLEEIHKFKRVVMTGCGDSLCASMAAKECFEELTGRMVDVPTCINLARHYDARRFGEPGETLVVLVSFSGKVSRVVEAAQRARRLGAVTVGVTHDAASPVAAACDRVLVVQPDEFPLKRTPRLPHLHGLHHRALLPRQLHGKVRRQRKRCF
;
A
#
# COMPACT_ATOMS: atom_id res chain seq x y z
N MET A 1 28.57 -16.88 6.30
CA MET A 1 27.16 -16.78 5.83
C MET A 1 27.08 -15.69 4.79
N THR A 2 26.52 -15.94 3.61
CA THR A 2 26.39 -14.91 2.57
C THR A 2 25.40 -13.83 3.00
N GLU A 3 25.55 -12.60 2.50
CA GLU A 3 24.66 -11.48 2.83
C GLU A 3 23.19 -11.82 2.51
N LEU A 4 22.94 -12.47 1.37
CA LEU A 4 21.61 -12.94 0.99
C LEU A 4 20.97 -13.89 2.04
N ARG A 5 21.77 -14.79 2.62
CA ARG A 5 21.26 -15.68 3.69
C ARG A 5 20.89 -14.91 4.96
N LYS A 6 21.64 -13.88 5.31
CA LYS A 6 21.31 -13.00 6.46
C LYS A 6 20.02 -12.26 6.18
N GLU A 7 19.84 -11.74 4.98
CA GLU A 7 18.60 -11.07 4.57
C GLU A 7 17.38 -11.99 4.64
N ILE A 8 17.48 -13.19 4.07
CA ILE A 8 16.39 -14.17 4.11
C ILE A 8 16.03 -14.52 5.56
N SER A 9 17.03 -14.74 6.43
CA SER A 9 16.79 -15.09 7.83
C SER A 9 16.15 -13.95 8.64
N SER A 10 16.35 -12.70 8.24
CA SER A 10 15.78 -11.53 8.93
C SER A 10 14.35 -11.16 8.47
N VAL A 11 13.90 -11.68 7.32
CA VAL A 11 12.60 -11.35 6.71
C VAL A 11 11.45 -11.56 7.69
N PHE A 12 11.44 -12.67 8.43
CA PHE A 12 10.36 -12.98 9.38
C PHE A 12 10.23 -11.91 10.47
N ASN A 13 11.35 -11.57 11.12
CA ASN A 13 11.36 -10.58 12.20
C ASN A 13 11.01 -9.19 11.69
N MET A 14 11.54 -8.82 10.53
CA MET A 14 11.24 -7.55 9.88
C MET A 14 9.77 -7.45 9.49
N THR A 15 9.18 -8.50 8.91
CA THR A 15 7.76 -8.51 8.56
C THR A 15 6.88 -8.33 9.79
N ARG A 16 7.19 -9.02 10.88
CA ARG A 16 6.45 -8.87 12.15
C ARG A 16 6.54 -7.46 12.72
N PHE A 17 7.71 -6.88 12.71
CA PHE A 17 7.92 -5.49 13.14
C PHE A 17 7.13 -4.50 12.29
N LEU A 18 7.24 -4.61 10.96
CA LEU A 18 6.53 -3.75 10.01
C LEU A 18 5.02 -3.86 10.14
N CYS A 19 4.47 -5.06 10.35
CA CYS A 19 3.04 -5.24 10.56
C CYS A 19 2.53 -4.47 11.78
N ASN A 20 3.25 -4.54 12.90
CA ASN A 20 2.86 -3.82 14.12
C ASN A 20 2.96 -2.30 13.95
N SER A 21 4.04 -1.82 13.33
CA SER A 21 4.26 -0.39 13.07
C SER A 21 3.23 0.20 12.12
N LEU A 22 2.92 -0.53 11.04
CA LEU A 22 1.94 -0.09 10.03
C LEU A 22 0.51 -0.13 10.56
N GLU A 23 0.14 -1.11 11.39
CA GLU A 23 -1.19 -1.20 12.00
C GLU A 23 -1.51 0.10 12.76
N HIS A 24 -0.59 0.56 13.61
CA HIS A 24 -0.75 1.80 14.35
C HIS A 24 -0.81 3.05 13.45
N SER A 25 -0.02 3.07 12.39
CA SER A 25 -0.01 4.17 11.42
C SER A 25 -1.32 4.22 10.61
N LEU A 26 -1.88 3.07 10.28
CA LEU A 26 -3.16 2.96 9.57
C LEU A 26 -4.34 3.42 10.43
N GLU A 27 -4.37 3.03 11.72
CA GLU A 27 -5.41 3.45 12.66
C GLU A 27 -5.44 4.99 12.83
N LYS A 28 -4.28 5.64 12.74
CA LYS A 28 -4.19 7.10 12.76
C LYS A 28 -4.56 7.75 11.42
N ALA A 29 -4.28 7.07 10.32
CA ALA A 29 -4.48 7.61 8.98
C ALA A 29 -5.95 7.58 8.54
N PHE A 30 -6.73 6.61 8.98
CA PHE A 30 -8.11 6.40 8.51
C PHE A 30 -9.08 6.11 9.65
N THR A 31 -10.25 6.73 9.57
CA THR A 31 -11.40 6.33 10.38
C THR A 31 -12.14 5.16 9.74
N LEU A 32 -12.89 4.41 10.53
CA LEU A 32 -13.72 3.32 10.01
C LEU A 32 -14.79 3.81 9.03
N GLU A 33 -15.35 4.98 9.29
CA GLU A 33 -16.36 5.59 8.42
C GLU A 33 -15.78 5.90 7.04
N GLU A 34 -14.56 6.42 6.98
CA GLU A 34 -13.88 6.69 5.72
C GLU A 34 -13.59 5.41 4.95
N ILE A 35 -13.12 4.36 5.65
CA ILE A 35 -12.87 3.06 5.02
C ILE A 35 -14.14 2.46 4.42
N HIS A 36 -15.29 2.66 5.06
CA HIS A 36 -16.57 2.17 4.53
C HIS A 36 -17.06 2.93 3.30
N LYS A 37 -16.67 4.19 3.13
CA LYS A 37 -17.00 5.00 1.94
C LYS A 37 -16.28 4.55 0.69
N PHE A 38 -15.09 3.95 0.80
CA PHE A 38 -14.35 3.50 -0.38
C PHE A 38 -15.05 2.31 -1.03
N LYS A 39 -15.52 2.52 -2.24
CA LYS A 39 -16.14 1.47 -3.08
C LYS A 39 -15.11 0.77 -3.96
N ARG A 40 -14.00 1.44 -4.27
CA ARG A 40 -12.95 0.97 -5.16
C ARG A 40 -11.58 1.27 -4.58
N VAL A 41 -10.62 0.42 -4.93
CA VAL A 41 -9.22 0.60 -4.58
C VAL A 41 -8.39 0.52 -5.85
N VAL A 42 -7.49 1.45 -6.01
CA VAL A 42 -6.48 1.45 -7.08
C VAL A 42 -5.11 1.41 -6.43
N MET A 43 -4.30 0.43 -6.77
CA MET A 43 -2.93 0.32 -6.28
C MET A 43 -1.96 0.52 -7.43
N THR A 44 -0.87 1.22 -7.22
CA THR A 44 0.16 1.42 -8.24
C THR A 44 1.54 1.59 -7.65
N GLY A 45 2.54 1.42 -8.48
CA GLY A 45 3.95 1.60 -8.15
C GLY A 45 4.81 1.47 -9.40
N CYS A 46 6.12 1.54 -9.25
CA CYS A 46 7.07 1.31 -10.31
C CYS A 46 8.04 0.18 -9.94
N GLY A 47 8.37 -0.69 -10.90
CA GLY A 47 9.26 -1.83 -10.68
C GLY A 47 8.72 -2.75 -9.59
N ASP A 48 9.56 -3.06 -8.60
CA ASP A 48 9.23 -3.97 -7.49
C ASP A 48 7.99 -3.52 -6.70
N SER A 49 7.77 -2.21 -6.59
CA SER A 49 6.58 -1.65 -5.93
C SER A 49 5.29 -1.93 -6.70
N LEU A 50 5.34 -1.99 -8.03
CA LEU A 50 4.19 -2.43 -8.83
C LEU A 50 3.95 -3.93 -8.65
N CYS A 51 4.99 -4.75 -8.66
CA CYS A 51 4.88 -6.19 -8.39
C CYS A 51 4.28 -6.45 -7.01
N ALA A 52 4.66 -5.69 -5.99
CA ALA A 52 4.09 -5.77 -4.66
C ALA A 52 2.58 -5.42 -4.66
N SER A 53 2.19 -4.38 -5.39
CA SER A 53 0.78 -4.00 -5.54
C SER A 53 -0.02 -5.10 -6.25
N MET A 54 0.53 -5.70 -7.30
CA MET A 54 -0.10 -6.82 -8.01
C MET A 54 -0.29 -8.05 -7.12
N ALA A 55 0.72 -8.40 -6.33
CA ALA A 55 0.66 -9.54 -5.42
C ALA A 55 -0.32 -9.32 -4.24
N ALA A 56 -0.51 -8.06 -3.82
CA ALA A 56 -1.46 -7.72 -2.76
C ALA A 56 -2.92 -7.70 -3.23
N LYS A 57 -3.17 -7.60 -4.53
CA LYS A 57 -4.50 -7.42 -5.11
C LYS A 57 -5.49 -8.47 -4.64
N GLU A 58 -5.22 -9.74 -4.92
CA GLU A 58 -6.16 -10.83 -4.63
C GLU A 58 -6.48 -10.94 -3.14
N CYS A 59 -5.46 -10.83 -2.30
CA CYS A 59 -5.63 -10.83 -0.85
C CYS A 59 -6.52 -9.66 -0.40
N PHE A 60 -6.35 -8.51 -0.99
CA PHE A 60 -7.13 -7.32 -0.65
C PHE A 60 -8.60 -7.48 -1.12
N GLU A 61 -8.84 -8.00 -2.31
CA GLU A 61 -10.17 -8.28 -2.83
C GLU A 61 -10.89 -9.32 -1.96
N GLU A 62 -10.21 -10.42 -1.60
CA GLU A 62 -10.77 -11.47 -0.73
C GLU A 62 -11.16 -10.93 0.66
N LEU A 63 -10.30 -10.10 1.25
CA LEU A 63 -10.52 -9.59 2.60
C LEU A 63 -11.55 -8.48 2.68
N THR A 64 -11.68 -7.65 1.65
CA THR A 64 -12.53 -6.45 1.66
C THR A 64 -13.81 -6.60 0.85
N GLY A 65 -13.88 -7.56 -0.06
CA GLY A 65 -14.97 -7.71 -1.03
C GLY A 65 -15.01 -6.57 -2.05
N ARG A 66 -13.93 -5.79 -2.18
CA ARG A 66 -13.85 -4.65 -3.10
C ARG A 66 -12.96 -4.95 -4.28
N MET A 67 -13.35 -4.48 -5.45
CA MET A 67 -12.51 -4.59 -6.64
C MET A 67 -11.25 -3.73 -6.50
N VAL A 68 -10.11 -4.30 -6.89
CA VAL A 68 -8.82 -3.64 -6.87
C VAL A 68 -8.23 -3.59 -8.27
N ASP A 69 -8.02 -2.39 -8.79
CA ASP A 69 -7.27 -2.19 -10.03
C ASP A 69 -5.78 -1.94 -9.74
N VAL A 70 -4.90 -2.51 -10.58
CA VAL A 70 -3.45 -2.29 -10.43
C VAL A 70 -2.85 -1.81 -11.76
N PRO A 71 -3.16 -0.58 -12.19
CA PRO A 71 -2.56 0.01 -13.38
C PRO A 71 -1.08 0.36 -13.14
N THR A 72 -0.30 0.43 -14.20
CA THR A 72 1.04 1.05 -14.13
C THR A 72 0.92 2.55 -13.81
N CYS A 73 1.96 3.14 -13.20
CA CYS A 73 1.94 4.57 -12.87
C CYS A 73 1.67 5.46 -14.09
N ILE A 74 2.23 5.14 -15.25
CA ILE A 74 1.99 5.92 -16.45
C ILE A 74 0.56 5.78 -16.97
N ASN A 75 -0.02 4.59 -16.86
CA ASN A 75 -1.42 4.39 -17.20
C ASN A 75 -2.31 5.21 -16.26
N LEU A 76 -2.11 5.12 -14.96
CA LEU A 76 -2.86 5.88 -13.96
C LEU A 76 -2.68 7.40 -14.17
N ALA A 77 -1.47 7.86 -14.47
CA ALA A 77 -1.17 9.27 -14.65
C ALA A 77 -1.78 9.87 -15.91
N ARG A 78 -1.99 9.08 -17.00
CA ARG A 78 -2.31 9.65 -18.31
C ARG A 78 -3.51 9.04 -19.00
N HIS A 79 -3.74 7.75 -18.85
CA HIS A 79 -4.67 6.99 -19.68
C HIS A 79 -5.83 6.37 -18.90
N TYR A 80 -5.73 6.26 -17.59
CA TYR A 80 -6.76 5.66 -16.77
C TYR A 80 -8.06 6.45 -16.87
N ASP A 81 -9.16 5.79 -17.15
CA ASP A 81 -10.46 6.42 -17.36
C ASP A 81 -10.93 7.14 -16.08
N ALA A 82 -11.20 8.44 -16.21
CA ALA A 82 -11.65 9.27 -15.07
C ALA A 82 -12.96 8.76 -14.47
N ARG A 83 -13.85 8.17 -15.27
CA ARG A 83 -15.13 7.61 -14.82
C ARG A 83 -14.97 6.46 -13.83
N ARG A 84 -13.81 5.78 -13.85
CA ARG A 84 -13.50 4.68 -12.93
C ARG A 84 -13.21 5.15 -11.50
N PHE A 85 -13.01 6.43 -11.28
CA PHE A 85 -12.84 6.97 -9.92
C PHE A 85 -14.16 7.10 -9.16
N GLY A 86 -15.31 7.13 -9.86
CA GLY A 86 -16.61 7.32 -9.24
C GLY A 86 -16.79 8.74 -8.67
N GLU A 87 -17.60 8.86 -7.64
CA GLU A 87 -17.80 10.12 -6.96
C GLU A 87 -16.60 10.49 -6.07
N PRO A 88 -16.35 11.78 -5.81
CA PRO A 88 -15.28 12.23 -4.95
C PRO A 88 -15.31 11.54 -3.58
N GLY A 89 -14.16 10.98 -3.18
CA GLY A 89 -13.99 10.23 -1.92
C GLY A 89 -14.38 8.75 -1.98
N GLU A 90 -14.93 8.24 -3.08
CA GLU A 90 -15.30 6.82 -3.21
C GLU A 90 -14.13 5.90 -3.59
N THR A 91 -13.07 6.44 -4.15
CA THR A 91 -11.90 5.66 -4.58
C THR A 91 -10.69 5.96 -3.71
N LEU A 92 -10.11 4.91 -3.16
CA LEU A 92 -8.81 4.95 -2.50
C LEU A 92 -7.71 4.61 -3.51
N VAL A 93 -6.71 5.48 -3.63
CA VAL A 93 -5.53 5.24 -4.47
C VAL A 93 -4.30 5.05 -3.59
N VAL A 94 -3.72 3.86 -3.62
CA VAL A 94 -2.51 3.50 -2.87
C VAL A 94 -1.30 3.58 -3.81
N LEU A 95 -0.40 4.50 -3.52
CA LEU A 95 0.79 4.77 -4.32
C LEU A 95 2.02 4.23 -3.59
N VAL A 96 2.53 3.11 -4.07
CA VAL A 96 3.68 2.44 -3.46
C VAL A 96 4.97 2.94 -4.09
N SER A 97 5.81 3.58 -3.29
CA SER A 97 7.12 4.06 -3.73
C SER A 97 8.08 4.11 -2.56
N PHE A 98 8.92 3.10 -2.40
CA PHE A 98 9.83 3.05 -1.24
C PHE A 98 10.69 4.29 -1.12
N SER A 99 11.40 4.69 -2.17
CA SER A 99 12.21 5.91 -2.16
C SER A 99 11.40 7.21 -2.14
N GLY A 100 10.12 7.16 -2.52
CA GLY A 100 9.25 8.32 -2.65
C GLY A 100 9.67 9.34 -3.73
N LYS A 101 10.69 9.02 -4.57
CA LYS A 101 11.30 9.96 -5.53
C LYS A 101 10.89 9.72 -6.98
N VAL A 102 10.08 8.71 -7.25
CA VAL A 102 9.68 8.35 -8.63
C VAL A 102 8.67 9.34 -9.17
N SER A 103 9.07 10.17 -10.14
CA SER A 103 8.25 11.24 -10.71
C SER A 103 6.93 10.75 -11.30
N ARG A 104 6.88 9.55 -11.89
CA ARG A 104 5.66 8.97 -12.42
C ARG A 104 4.63 8.62 -11.35
N VAL A 105 5.08 8.25 -10.14
CA VAL A 105 4.19 8.03 -9.00
C VAL A 105 3.63 9.36 -8.50
N VAL A 106 4.46 10.42 -8.46
CA VAL A 106 4.01 11.77 -8.12
C VAL A 106 2.95 12.27 -9.10
N GLU A 107 3.19 12.11 -10.41
CA GLU A 107 2.23 12.48 -11.47
C GLU A 107 0.89 11.74 -11.30
N ALA A 108 0.95 10.43 -11.00
CA ALA A 108 -0.23 9.61 -10.76
C ALA A 108 -1.01 10.08 -9.51
N ALA A 109 -0.31 10.40 -8.41
CA ALA A 109 -0.92 10.95 -7.20
C ALA A 109 -1.66 12.25 -7.47
N GLN A 110 -0.99 13.19 -8.12
CA GLN A 110 -1.56 14.50 -8.45
C GLN A 110 -2.81 14.38 -9.34
N ARG A 111 -2.78 13.47 -10.32
CA ARG A 111 -3.95 13.23 -11.16
C ARG A 111 -5.10 12.61 -10.38
N ALA A 112 -4.84 11.58 -9.58
CA ALA A 112 -5.86 10.92 -8.78
C ALA A 112 -6.57 11.91 -7.83
N ARG A 113 -5.80 12.76 -7.15
CA ARG A 113 -6.35 13.83 -6.29
C ARG A 113 -7.25 14.80 -7.07
N ARG A 114 -6.81 15.25 -8.25
CA ARG A 114 -7.61 16.14 -9.10
C ARG A 114 -8.93 15.51 -9.54
N LEU A 115 -8.99 14.18 -9.61
CA LEU A 115 -10.19 13.42 -9.96
C LEU A 115 -11.01 13.02 -8.71
N GLY A 116 -10.69 13.58 -7.54
CA GLY A 116 -11.45 13.39 -6.32
C GLY A 116 -11.15 12.10 -5.54
N ALA A 117 -10.14 11.34 -5.92
CA ALA A 117 -9.73 10.17 -5.17
C ALA A 117 -8.97 10.55 -3.90
N VAL A 118 -9.12 9.76 -2.84
CA VAL A 118 -8.29 9.84 -1.64
C VAL A 118 -6.98 9.09 -1.90
N THR A 119 -5.86 9.78 -1.76
CA THR A 119 -4.53 9.22 -2.09
C THR A 119 -3.71 8.93 -0.86
N VAL A 120 -3.05 7.77 -0.86
CA VAL A 120 -2.15 7.32 0.20
C VAL A 120 -0.80 6.96 -0.40
N GLY A 121 0.23 7.66 0.02
CA GLY A 121 1.61 7.32 -0.30
C GLY A 121 2.18 6.31 0.70
N VAL A 122 2.68 5.19 0.21
CA VAL A 122 3.43 4.21 1.01
C VAL A 122 4.90 4.37 0.67
N THR A 123 5.68 4.93 1.58
CA THR A 123 7.08 5.32 1.34
C THR A 123 7.95 5.16 2.59
N HIS A 124 9.26 5.08 2.40
CA HIS A 124 10.23 5.11 3.50
C HIS A 124 10.47 6.53 4.04
N ASP A 125 10.27 7.56 3.20
CA ASP A 125 10.62 8.94 3.53
C ASP A 125 9.37 9.83 3.54
N ALA A 126 8.98 10.28 4.74
CA ALA A 126 7.84 11.18 4.94
C ALA A 126 8.01 12.56 4.27
N ALA A 127 9.24 12.98 4.00
CA ALA A 127 9.55 14.24 3.32
C ALA A 127 9.68 14.08 1.79
N SER A 128 9.39 12.89 1.26
CA SER A 128 9.56 12.59 -0.16
C SER A 128 8.54 13.31 -1.05
N PRO A 129 8.87 13.53 -2.34
CA PRO A 129 7.94 14.10 -3.32
C PRO A 129 6.61 13.35 -3.44
N VAL A 130 6.62 12.01 -3.31
CA VAL A 130 5.39 11.20 -3.31
C VAL A 130 4.56 11.48 -2.06
N ALA A 131 5.20 11.58 -0.89
CA ALA A 131 4.52 11.93 0.34
C ALA A 131 3.83 13.30 0.24
N ALA A 132 4.53 14.30 -0.29
CA ALA A 132 3.96 15.64 -0.49
C ALA A 132 2.82 15.69 -1.52
N ALA A 133 2.78 14.74 -2.47
CA ALA A 133 1.74 14.67 -3.49
C ALA A 133 0.47 13.95 -3.04
N CYS A 134 0.51 13.18 -1.95
CA CYS A 134 -0.61 12.40 -1.43
C CYS A 134 -1.36 13.14 -0.32
N ASP A 135 -2.62 12.75 -0.08
CA ASP A 135 -3.42 13.29 1.04
C ASP A 135 -2.96 12.71 2.37
N ARG A 136 -2.46 11.48 2.35
CA ARG A 136 -1.97 10.75 3.53
C ARG A 136 -0.71 9.97 3.20
N VAL A 137 0.07 9.69 4.22
CA VAL A 137 1.35 8.98 4.07
C VAL A 137 1.44 7.87 5.11
N LEU A 138 1.77 6.69 4.65
CA LEU A 138 2.16 5.57 5.49
C LEU A 138 3.67 5.41 5.37
N VAL A 139 4.37 5.71 6.44
CA VAL A 139 5.83 5.61 6.47
C VAL A 139 6.22 4.18 6.84
N VAL A 140 6.93 3.53 5.92
CA VAL A 140 7.46 2.17 6.10
C VAL A 140 8.93 2.28 6.43
N GLN A 141 9.25 2.27 7.72
CA GLN A 141 10.63 2.25 8.20
C GLN A 141 10.93 0.86 8.76
N PRO A 142 11.66 0.00 8.03
CA PRO A 142 12.24 -1.18 8.63
C PRO A 142 13.26 -0.72 9.69
N ASP A 143 13.29 -1.39 10.84
CA ASP A 143 14.36 -1.20 11.82
C ASP A 143 15.72 -1.35 11.15
N GLU A 144 16.75 -0.76 11.75
CA GLU A 144 18.11 -0.76 11.22
C GLU A 144 18.50 -2.15 10.74
N PHE A 145 18.49 -2.29 9.43
CA PHE A 145 18.92 -3.53 8.80
C PHE A 145 20.45 -3.60 8.91
N PRO A 146 21.02 -4.68 9.41
CA PRO A 146 22.47 -4.76 9.68
C PRO A 146 23.35 -4.68 8.43
N LEU A 147 22.76 -4.48 7.25
CA LEU A 147 23.44 -4.50 5.97
C LEU A 147 23.49 -3.10 5.35
N LYS A 148 24.70 -2.60 5.13
CA LYS A 148 24.96 -1.29 4.50
C LYS A 148 24.55 -1.19 3.02
N ARG A 149 24.24 -2.31 2.36
CA ARG A 149 23.77 -2.39 0.97
C ARG A 149 22.73 -3.49 0.89
N THR A 150 21.47 -3.14 0.95
CA THR A 150 20.35 -4.08 0.82
C THR A 150 20.00 -4.29 -0.65
N PRO A 151 20.02 -5.52 -1.15
CA PRO A 151 19.24 -5.88 -2.33
C PRO A 151 17.76 -5.61 -2.07
N ARG A 152 16.99 -5.43 -3.11
CA ARG A 152 15.60 -4.91 -3.09
C ARG A 152 14.56 -5.80 -2.41
N LEU A 153 14.91 -7.00 -1.98
CA LEU A 153 14.01 -7.99 -1.38
C LEU A 153 13.26 -7.55 -0.11
N PRO A 154 13.89 -6.86 0.87
CA PRO A 154 13.20 -6.44 2.09
C PRO A 154 11.98 -5.54 1.88
N HIS A 155 11.95 -4.81 0.76
CA HIS A 155 10.89 -3.85 0.47
C HIS A 155 9.58 -4.50 0.03
N LEU A 156 9.63 -5.71 -0.51
CA LEU A 156 8.46 -6.43 -1.00
C LEU A 156 7.66 -7.09 0.13
N HIS A 157 8.31 -7.59 1.16
CA HIS A 157 7.65 -8.37 2.21
C HIS A 157 6.79 -7.54 3.17
N GLY A 158 7.14 -6.30 3.44
CA GLY A 158 6.35 -5.43 4.32
C GLY A 158 4.96 -5.08 3.79
N LEU A 159 4.74 -5.25 2.49
CA LEU A 159 3.48 -4.91 1.84
C LEU A 159 2.50 -6.09 1.72
N HIS A 160 2.97 -7.33 1.89
CA HIS A 160 2.16 -8.54 1.66
C HIS A 160 1.32 -9.01 2.84
N HIS A 161 1.62 -8.60 4.07
CA HIS A 161 0.92 -9.10 5.23
C HIS A 161 0.19 -8.02 6.02
N ARG A 162 -1.11 -8.17 6.15
CA ARG A 162 -2.01 -7.50 7.11
C ARG A 162 -1.98 -5.96 7.19
N ALA A 163 -0.99 -5.30 6.59
CA ALA A 163 -0.68 -3.89 6.83
C ALA A 163 -1.74 -2.89 6.34
N LEU A 164 -2.75 -3.33 5.62
CA LEU A 164 -3.79 -2.45 5.06
C LEU A 164 -5.18 -2.62 5.70
N LEU A 165 -5.30 -3.43 6.76
CA LEU A 165 -6.61 -3.66 7.39
C LEU A 165 -6.56 -3.37 8.90
N PRO A 166 -7.41 -2.48 9.40
CA PRO A 166 -7.59 -2.26 10.84
C PRO A 166 -8.02 -3.55 11.55
N ARG A 167 -7.55 -3.76 12.79
CA ARG A 167 -7.90 -4.93 13.65
C ARG A 167 -9.39 -5.24 13.71
N GLN A 168 -10.23 -4.22 13.60
CA GLN A 168 -11.68 -4.33 13.66
C GLN A 168 -12.29 -5.04 12.44
N LEU A 169 -11.63 -5.03 11.27
CA LEU A 169 -12.04 -5.82 10.10
C LEU A 169 -11.65 -7.30 10.24
N HIS A 170 -10.61 -7.62 11.00
CA HIS A 170 -10.19 -9.02 11.26
C HIS A 170 -11.27 -9.86 11.95
N GLY A 171 -12.03 -9.29 12.86
CA GLY A 171 -13.12 -9.99 13.55
C GLY A 171 -14.28 -10.36 12.62
N LYS A 172 -14.59 -9.52 11.63
CA LYS A 172 -15.64 -9.79 10.63
C LYS A 172 -15.21 -10.84 9.61
N VAL A 173 -13.97 -10.80 9.14
CA VAL A 173 -13.41 -11.78 8.20
C VAL A 173 -13.34 -13.18 8.82
N ARG A 174 -12.96 -13.32 10.10
CA ARG A 174 -13.01 -14.61 10.80
C ARG A 174 -14.43 -15.17 10.92
N ARG A 175 -15.46 -14.32 11.03
CA ARG A 175 -16.86 -14.77 11.09
C ARG A 175 -17.38 -15.21 9.72
N GLN A 176 -16.94 -14.60 8.63
CA GLN A 176 -17.32 -15.02 7.28
C GLN A 176 -16.67 -16.37 6.90
N ARG A 177 -15.40 -16.59 7.21
CA ARG A 177 -14.74 -17.90 6.97
C ARG A 177 -15.42 -19.07 7.72
N LYS A 178 -16.03 -18.83 8.87
CA LYS A 178 -16.79 -19.88 9.60
C LYS A 178 -18.18 -20.18 9.01
N ARG A 179 -18.64 -19.41 8.02
CA ARG A 179 -19.93 -19.64 7.34
C ARG A 179 -19.78 -20.31 5.97
N CYS A 180 -18.58 -20.48 5.48
CA CYS A 180 -18.28 -21.11 4.19
C CYS A 180 -17.66 -22.52 4.32
N PHE A 181 -17.67 -23.12 5.53
CA PHE A 181 -17.31 -24.52 5.78
C PHE A 181 -18.41 -25.21 6.58
#